data_89e9b7c833180f77ab777e03188b8d77
#
_entry.id   89e9b7c833180f77ab777e03188b8d77
#
_cell.length_a   1.000
_cell.length_b   1.000
_cell.length_c   1.000
_cell.angle_alpha   90.00
_cell.angle_beta   90.00
_cell.angle_gamma   90.00
#
_symmetry.space_group_name_H-M   'P 1'
#
loop_
_entity.id
_entity.type
_entity.pdbx_description
1 polymer ?
#
loop_
_entity_poly.entity_id
_entity_poly.type
_entity_poly.pdbx_seq_one_letter_code
_entity_poly.pdbx_strand_id
1 'polypeptide(L)'
;MRAVEIAEPGGPDVLRVVERDIPRLGSSDVLIRVSAAGVNRPDLLQREGKYPAPSGVTDIPGLEVSGTVVSAGSEVAFPRVGDAVMALVAGGGYAEFCAAPAGSCLRIPAGYSSIDAAAVPETFFTVWANVFEAGRLQPDETFLVHGGGSGIGT
;
A
#
# COMPACT_ATOMS: atom_id res chain seq x y z
N MET A 1 -6.93 -17.02 4.63
CA MET A 1 -6.02 -16.52 3.59
C MET A 1 -4.58 -16.65 4.04
N ARG A 2 -3.66 -16.85 3.11
CA ARG A 2 -2.23 -16.76 3.44
C ARG A 2 -1.81 -15.30 3.58
N ALA A 3 -0.96 -15.04 4.58
CA ALA A 3 -0.37 -13.74 4.82
C ALA A 3 1.07 -13.91 5.33
N VAL A 4 1.88 -12.86 5.22
CA VAL A 4 3.22 -12.82 5.80
C VAL A 4 3.14 -12.06 7.12
N GLU A 5 3.58 -12.68 8.20
CA GLU A 5 3.71 -12.02 9.50
C GLU A 5 5.17 -11.86 9.91
N ILE A 6 5.40 -10.95 10.83
CA ILE A 6 6.67 -10.75 11.52
C ILE A 6 6.56 -11.47 12.87
N ALA A 7 7.20 -12.65 13.01
CA ALA A 7 7.09 -13.45 14.22
C ALA A 7 7.71 -12.77 15.45
N GLU A 8 8.79 -12.02 15.23
CA GLU A 8 9.51 -11.23 16.23
C GLU A 8 10.35 -10.17 15.50
N PRO A 9 10.74 -9.08 16.15
CA PRO A 9 11.65 -8.11 15.54
C PRO A 9 13.00 -8.72 15.16
N GLY A 10 13.45 -8.55 13.89
CA GLY A 10 14.71 -9.18 13.49
C GLY A 10 15.06 -9.05 12.02
N GLY A 11 15.89 -9.97 11.55
CA GLY A 11 16.33 -10.09 10.16
C GLY A 11 15.25 -10.70 9.24
N PRO A 12 15.57 -10.96 7.95
CA PRO A 12 14.59 -11.51 7.01
C PRO A 12 13.98 -12.86 7.44
N ASP A 13 14.70 -13.64 8.23
CA ASP A 13 14.30 -14.99 8.64
C ASP A 13 13.13 -15.02 9.65
N VAL A 14 12.73 -13.85 10.17
CA VAL A 14 11.57 -13.73 11.07
C VAL A 14 10.24 -13.63 10.32
N LEU A 15 10.28 -13.46 9.00
CA LEU A 15 9.08 -13.43 8.16
C LEU A 15 8.54 -14.85 7.95
N ARG A 16 7.27 -15.05 8.21
CA ARG A 16 6.59 -16.35 8.11
C ARG A 16 5.31 -16.25 7.33
N VAL A 17 5.05 -17.23 6.48
CA VAL A 17 3.74 -17.39 5.84
C VAL A 17 2.82 -18.12 6.83
N VAL A 18 1.68 -17.50 7.12
CA VAL A 18 0.68 -17.99 8.07
C VAL A 18 -0.72 -17.91 7.49
N GLU A 19 -1.66 -18.65 8.09
CA GLU A 19 -3.09 -18.50 7.80
C GLU A 19 -3.68 -17.40 8.70
N ARG A 20 -4.42 -16.49 8.07
CA ARG A 20 -5.15 -15.40 8.74
C ARG A 20 -6.58 -15.34 8.21
N ASP A 21 -7.46 -14.77 8.98
CA ASP A 21 -8.82 -14.45 8.52
C ASP A 21 -8.78 -13.38 7.43
N ILE A 22 -9.74 -13.44 6.51
CA ILE A 22 -9.95 -12.36 5.54
C ILE A 22 -10.39 -11.11 6.30
N PRO A 23 -9.80 -9.92 6.04
CA PRO A 23 -10.15 -8.71 6.77
C PRO A 23 -11.62 -8.33 6.60
N ARG A 24 -12.21 -7.83 7.67
CA ARG A 24 -13.56 -7.26 7.63
C ARG A 24 -13.51 -5.87 7.03
N LEU A 25 -14.50 -5.55 6.18
CA LEU A 25 -14.62 -4.23 5.56
C LEU A 25 -15.39 -3.28 6.44
N GLY A 26 -14.91 -2.04 6.53
CA GLY A 26 -15.72 -0.88 6.90
C GLY A 26 -16.68 -0.47 5.76
N SER A 27 -17.60 0.45 6.05
CA SER A 27 -18.57 0.93 5.06
C SER A 27 -17.91 1.64 3.86
N SER A 28 -16.74 2.24 4.05
CA SER A 28 -16.00 3.01 3.04
C SER A 28 -14.79 2.25 2.45
N ASP A 29 -14.62 0.94 2.78
CA ASP A 29 -13.48 0.14 2.36
C ASP A 29 -13.82 -0.77 1.19
N VAL A 30 -12.78 -1.22 0.50
CA VAL A 30 -12.86 -2.31 -0.49
C VAL A 30 -11.94 -3.45 -0.09
N LEU A 31 -12.32 -4.67 -0.47
CA LEU A 31 -11.47 -5.85 -0.38
C LEU A 31 -10.81 -6.09 -1.73
N ILE A 32 -9.50 -6.06 -1.75
CA ILE A 32 -8.68 -6.31 -2.93
C ILE A 32 -8.11 -7.71 -2.83
N ARG A 33 -8.36 -8.54 -3.86
CA ARG A 33 -7.57 -9.75 -4.08
C ARG A 33 -6.24 -9.31 -4.67
N VAL A 34 -5.18 -9.43 -3.88
CA VAL A 34 -3.86 -8.92 -4.19
C VAL A 34 -3.21 -9.72 -5.32
N SER A 35 -2.72 -9.02 -6.33
CA SER A 35 -1.91 -9.58 -7.42
C SER A 35 -0.42 -9.32 -7.19
N ALA A 36 -0.08 -8.16 -6.63
CA ALA A 36 1.28 -7.79 -6.27
C ALA A 36 1.26 -6.77 -5.12
N ALA A 37 2.34 -6.72 -4.35
CA ALA A 37 2.58 -5.72 -3.30
C ALA A 37 3.98 -5.15 -3.47
N GLY A 38 4.15 -3.85 -3.25
CA GLY A 38 5.44 -3.20 -3.23
C GLY A 38 6.20 -3.48 -1.93
N VAL A 39 7.52 -3.33 -1.97
CA VAL A 39 8.39 -3.44 -0.80
C VAL A 39 9.03 -2.08 -0.53
N ASN A 40 8.76 -1.56 0.66
CA ASN A 40 9.13 -0.21 1.03
C ASN A 40 10.04 -0.19 2.27
N ARG A 41 10.77 0.91 2.47
CA ARG A 41 11.65 1.06 3.64
C ARG A 41 10.92 0.89 4.98
N PRO A 42 9.70 1.44 5.18
CA PRO A 42 8.94 1.21 6.41
C PRO A 42 8.66 -0.26 6.71
N ASP A 43 8.44 -1.12 5.72
CA ASP A 43 8.22 -2.56 5.92
C ASP A 43 9.46 -3.22 6.57
N LEU A 44 10.66 -2.82 6.14
CA LEU A 44 11.90 -3.29 6.74
C LEU A 44 12.04 -2.81 8.19
N LEU A 45 11.68 -1.55 8.45
CA LEU A 45 11.71 -0.97 9.79
C LEU A 45 10.66 -1.63 10.71
N GLN A 46 9.47 -1.96 10.17
CA GLN A 46 8.45 -2.70 10.90
C GLN A 46 8.97 -4.08 11.29
N ARG A 47 9.59 -4.80 10.36
CA ARG A 47 10.22 -6.10 10.63
C ARG A 47 11.30 -5.99 11.71
N GLU A 48 12.07 -4.91 11.74
CA GLU A 48 13.09 -4.64 12.75
C GLU A 48 12.53 -4.13 14.10
N GLY A 49 11.20 -3.96 14.22
CA GLY A 49 10.55 -3.42 15.43
C GLY A 49 10.73 -1.91 15.62
N LYS A 50 11.18 -1.19 14.59
CA LYS A 50 11.45 0.25 14.62
C LYS A 50 10.31 1.11 14.04
N TYR A 51 9.29 0.48 13.48
CA TYR A 51 8.13 1.14 12.88
C TYR A 51 6.88 0.33 13.21
N PRO A 52 6.28 0.53 14.39
CA PRO A 52 5.09 -0.22 14.79
C PRO A 52 3.90 0.15 13.92
N ALA A 53 3.04 -0.84 13.64
CA ALA A 53 1.77 -0.58 12.96
C ALA A 53 0.93 0.43 13.77
N PRO A 54 0.25 1.38 13.12
CA PRO A 54 -0.65 2.31 13.81
C PRO A 54 -1.75 1.57 14.57
N SER A 55 -2.26 2.17 15.65
CA SER A 55 -3.36 1.58 16.43
C SER A 55 -4.57 1.32 15.54
N GLY A 56 -5.14 0.12 15.61
CA GLY A 56 -6.30 -0.29 14.82
C GLY A 56 -5.96 -0.80 13.41
N VAL A 57 -4.70 -0.74 13.00
CA VAL A 57 -4.21 -1.32 11.75
C VAL A 57 -3.71 -2.75 12.01
N THR A 58 -3.81 -3.61 11.01
CA THR A 58 -3.29 -4.97 11.05
C THR A 58 -1.76 -4.98 11.26
N ASP A 59 -1.25 -6.01 11.92
CA ASP A 59 0.18 -6.28 12.10
C ASP A 59 0.85 -6.87 10.85
N ILE A 60 0.06 -7.30 9.86
CA ILE A 60 0.57 -7.77 8.57
C ILE A 60 1.22 -6.57 7.85
N PRO A 61 2.50 -6.67 7.43
CA PRO A 61 3.19 -5.60 6.73
C PRO A 61 2.70 -5.40 5.29
N GLY A 62 3.27 -4.41 4.61
CA GLY A 62 2.98 -4.05 3.22
C GLY A 62 2.07 -2.84 3.12
N LEU A 63 2.60 -1.76 2.51
CA LEU A 63 1.95 -0.44 2.47
C LEU A 63 1.30 -0.12 1.13
N GLU A 64 1.53 -0.93 0.11
CA GLU A 64 0.93 -0.73 -1.21
C GLU A 64 0.63 -2.06 -1.90
N VAL A 65 -0.44 -2.08 -2.64
CA VAL A 65 -0.89 -3.26 -3.37
C VAL A 65 -1.45 -2.91 -4.74
N SER A 66 -1.46 -3.89 -5.64
CA SER A 66 -2.32 -3.90 -6.81
C SER A 66 -3.13 -5.19 -6.86
N GLY A 67 -4.30 -5.14 -7.47
CA GLY A 67 -5.15 -6.33 -7.57
C GLY A 67 -6.54 -6.02 -8.09
N THR A 68 -7.46 -6.94 -7.83
CA THR A 68 -8.85 -6.83 -8.25
C THR A 68 -9.75 -6.65 -7.04
N VAL A 69 -10.67 -5.70 -7.08
CA VAL A 69 -11.70 -5.52 -6.06
C VAL A 69 -12.66 -6.70 -6.09
N VAL A 70 -12.83 -7.38 -4.96
CA VAL A 70 -13.73 -8.54 -4.83
C VAL A 70 -14.93 -8.29 -3.94
N SER A 71 -14.87 -7.23 -3.11
CA SER A 71 -15.99 -6.77 -2.28
C SER A 71 -15.84 -5.27 -2.02
N ALA A 72 -16.94 -4.58 -1.75
CA ALA A 72 -16.97 -3.16 -1.42
C ALA A 72 -17.95 -2.90 -0.27
N GLY A 73 -17.61 -1.97 0.58
CA GLY A 73 -18.48 -1.46 1.64
C GLY A 73 -19.69 -0.71 1.09
N SER A 74 -20.69 -0.53 1.92
CA SER A 74 -22.01 0.00 1.51
C SER A 74 -21.98 1.45 1.02
N GLU A 75 -20.96 2.23 1.36
CA GLU A 75 -20.82 3.64 0.97
C GLU A 75 -19.87 3.84 -0.21
N VAL A 76 -19.29 2.75 -0.75
CA VAL A 76 -18.30 2.84 -1.83
C VAL A 76 -19.01 2.96 -3.18
N ALA A 77 -18.85 4.13 -3.83
CA ALA A 77 -19.29 4.34 -5.21
C ALA A 77 -18.23 3.91 -6.24
N PHE A 78 -16.97 4.05 -5.90
CA PHE A 78 -15.79 3.67 -6.67
C PHE A 78 -14.64 3.34 -5.70
N PRO A 79 -13.80 2.31 -6.01
CA PRO A 79 -13.88 1.38 -7.14
C PRO A 79 -15.02 0.36 -6.97
N ARG A 80 -15.40 -0.31 -8.06
CA ARG A 80 -16.45 -1.35 -8.09
C ARG A 80 -15.84 -2.74 -8.04
N VAL A 81 -16.62 -3.70 -7.60
CA VAL A 81 -16.25 -5.12 -7.70
C VAL A 81 -15.92 -5.48 -9.15
N GLY A 82 -14.77 -6.12 -9.35
CA GLY A 82 -14.19 -6.43 -10.66
C GLY A 82 -13.20 -5.41 -11.20
N ASP A 83 -13.14 -4.19 -10.64
CA ASP A 83 -12.16 -3.19 -11.06
C ASP A 83 -10.73 -3.62 -10.68
N ALA A 84 -9.80 -3.42 -11.62
CA ALA A 84 -8.37 -3.53 -11.36
C ALA A 84 -7.86 -2.21 -10.76
N VAL A 85 -7.23 -2.29 -9.59
CA VAL A 85 -6.81 -1.12 -8.82
C VAL A 85 -5.40 -1.27 -8.28
N MET A 86 -4.78 -0.14 -7.98
CA MET A 86 -3.63 -0.02 -7.09
C MET A 86 -4.04 0.84 -5.89
N ALA A 87 -3.49 0.57 -4.71
CA ALA A 87 -3.91 1.25 -3.49
C ALA A 87 -2.75 1.44 -2.52
N LEU A 88 -2.74 2.61 -1.85
CA LEU A 88 -1.96 2.85 -0.65
C LEU A 88 -2.76 2.34 0.55
N VAL A 89 -2.08 1.58 1.43
CA VAL A 89 -2.69 1.01 2.64
C VAL A 89 -1.79 1.24 3.86
N ALA A 90 -2.37 1.22 5.04
CA ALA A 90 -1.60 1.40 6.27
C ALA A 90 -0.93 0.09 6.77
N GLY A 91 -1.22 -1.03 6.12
CA GLY A 91 -0.73 -2.37 6.41
C GLY A 91 -1.59 -3.41 5.69
N GLY A 92 -1.20 -4.69 5.77
CA GLY A 92 -1.98 -5.80 5.19
C GLY A 92 -1.65 -6.14 3.75
N GLY A 93 -0.70 -5.43 3.12
CA GLY A 93 -0.36 -5.65 1.71
C GLY A 93 0.28 -7.02 1.43
N TYR A 94 0.95 -7.61 2.42
CA TYR A 94 1.60 -8.91 2.25
C TYR A 94 0.66 -10.07 2.57
N ALA A 95 -0.51 -10.07 1.94
CA ALA A 95 -1.53 -11.11 2.07
C ALA A 95 -2.26 -11.35 0.74
N GLU A 96 -2.99 -12.45 0.63
CA GLU A 96 -3.82 -12.75 -0.56
C GLU A 96 -4.99 -11.77 -0.73
N PHE A 97 -5.46 -11.17 0.38
CA PHE A 97 -6.52 -10.17 0.39
C PHE A 97 -6.14 -9.02 1.31
N CYS A 98 -6.39 -7.80 0.86
CA CYS A 98 -6.12 -6.58 1.61
C CYS A 98 -7.37 -5.70 1.63
N ALA A 99 -7.74 -5.19 2.82
CA ALA A 99 -8.74 -4.14 2.94
C ALA A 99 -8.07 -2.79 2.70
N ALA A 100 -8.63 -1.97 1.84
CA ALA A 100 -8.13 -0.64 1.52
C ALA A 100 -9.26 0.40 1.60
N PRO A 101 -9.01 1.61 2.13
CA PRO A 101 -9.94 2.71 1.99
C PRO A 101 -10.20 2.98 0.50
N ALA A 102 -11.46 3.08 0.09
CA ALA A 102 -11.82 3.31 -1.31
C ALA A 102 -11.18 4.60 -1.85
N GLY A 103 -11.05 5.64 -1.01
CA GLY A 103 -10.40 6.90 -1.36
C GLY A 103 -8.90 6.81 -1.64
N SER A 104 -8.23 5.72 -1.20
CA SER A 104 -6.81 5.46 -1.48
C SER A 104 -6.60 4.55 -2.71
N CYS A 105 -7.68 4.16 -3.38
CA CYS A 105 -7.62 3.30 -4.56
C CYS A 105 -7.60 4.11 -5.84
N LEU A 106 -6.65 3.80 -6.72
CA LEU A 106 -6.53 4.37 -8.06
C LEU A 106 -6.70 3.29 -9.12
N ARG A 107 -7.19 3.67 -10.30
CA ARG A 107 -7.19 2.78 -11.47
C ARG A 107 -5.76 2.51 -11.90
N ILE A 108 -5.47 1.29 -12.29
CA ILE A 108 -4.20 0.96 -12.92
C ILE A 108 -4.11 1.67 -14.27
N PRO A 109 -3.06 2.47 -14.55
CA PRO A 109 -2.90 3.14 -15.83
C PRO A 109 -2.81 2.16 -16.99
N ALA A 110 -3.29 2.57 -18.15
CA ALA A 110 -3.19 1.76 -19.36
C ALA A 110 -1.73 1.41 -19.68
N GLY A 111 -1.46 0.14 -19.96
CA GLY A 111 -0.13 -0.36 -20.27
C GLY A 111 0.68 -0.84 -19.04
N TYR A 112 0.22 -0.59 -17.82
CA TYR A 112 0.87 -1.11 -16.61
C TYR A 112 0.38 -2.52 -16.30
N SER A 113 1.32 -3.40 -15.97
CA SER A 113 0.98 -4.67 -15.33
C SER A 113 0.60 -4.45 -13.87
N SER A 114 -0.03 -5.46 -13.24
CA SER A 114 -0.26 -5.41 -11.79
C SER A 114 1.04 -5.29 -11.00
N ILE A 115 2.13 -5.86 -11.47
CA ILE A 115 3.44 -5.78 -10.82
C ILE A 115 3.94 -4.33 -10.84
N ASP A 116 3.92 -3.67 -12.00
CA ASP A 116 4.35 -2.27 -12.13
C ASP A 116 3.45 -1.36 -11.29
N ALA A 117 2.14 -1.59 -11.33
CA ALA A 117 1.16 -0.79 -10.59
C ALA A 117 1.31 -0.91 -9.06
N ALA A 118 1.81 -2.03 -8.55
CA ALA A 118 2.03 -2.22 -7.11
C ALA A 118 3.17 -1.36 -6.55
N ALA A 119 4.04 -0.80 -7.36
CA ALA A 119 5.16 0.05 -6.94
C ALA A 119 4.85 1.57 -7.04
N VAL A 120 3.62 1.95 -7.39
CA VAL A 120 3.25 3.35 -7.63
C VAL A 120 2.70 4.05 -6.39
N PRO A 121 1.75 3.47 -5.61
CA PRO A 121 1.03 4.23 -4.59
C PRO A 121 1.93 4.86 -3.54
N GLU A 122 2.81 4.10 -2.90
CA GLU A 122 3.64 4.60 -1.79
C GLU A 122 4.54 5.77 -2.24
N THR A 123 5.17 5.63 -3.40
CA THR A 123 6.10 6.64 -3.92
C THR A 123 5.37 7.88 -4.39
N PHE A 124 4.34 7.74 -5.21
CA PHE A 124 3.63 8.87 -5.81
C PHE A 124 2.76 9.63 -4.82
N PHE A 125 2.07 8.96 -3.89
CA PHE A 125 1.33 9.65 -2.83
C PHE A 125 2.28 10.40 -1.90
N THR A 126 3.47 9.84 -1.58
CA THR A 126 4.49 10.52 -0.79
C THR A 126 5.00 11.77 -1.48
N VAL A 127 5.33 11.69 -2.79
CA VAL A 127 5.76 12.85 -3.58
C VAL A 127 4.65 13.90 -3.63
N TRP A 128 3.42 13.49 -3.95
CA TRP A 128 2.29 14.41 -4.05
C TRP A 128 2.06 15.18 -2.75
N ALA A 129 1.95 14.46 -1.63
CA ALA A 129 1.70 15.08 -0.33
C ALA A 129 2.83 16.02 0.10
N ASN A 130 4.10 15.65 -0.12
CA ASN A 130 5.21 16.46 0.34
C ASN A 130 5.56 17.62 -0.60
N VAL A 131 5.58 17.38 -1.92
CA VAL A 131 6.03 18.39 -2.89
C VAL A 131 4.92 19.36 -3.25
N PHE A 132 3.71 18.85 -3.52
CA PHE A 132 2.63 19.67 -4.04
C PHE A 132 1.67 20.17 -2.95
N GLU A 133 1.24 19.33 -2.02
CA GLU A 133 0.32 19.75 -0.96
C GLU A 133 1.02 20.54 0.15
N ALA A 134 2.08 19.97 0.76
CA ALA A 134 2.81 20.62 1.84
C ALA A 134 3.80 21.65 1.31
N GLY A 135 4.62 21.28 0.33
CA GLY A 135 5.66 22.13 -0.26
C GLY A 135 5.10 23.21 -1.19
N ARG A 136 3.92 22.99 -1.77
CA ARG A 136 3.23 23.93 -2.67
C ARG A 136 4.08 24.39 -3.84
N LEU A 137 4.90 23.47 -4.37
CA LEU A 137 5.77 23.76 -5.52
C LEU A 137 4.98 24.38 -6.67
N GLN A 138 5.45 25.51 -7.18
CA GLN A 138 4.82 26.26 -8.27
C GLN A 138 5.66 26.18 -9.55
N PRO A 139 5.06 26.46 -10.73
CA PRO A 139 5.83 26.64 -11.95
C PRO A 139 6.96 27.66 -11.78
N ASP A 140 8.07 27.39 -12.44
CA ASP A 140 9.30 28.23 -12.44
C ASP A 140 10.07 28.23 -11.11
N GLU A 141 9.69 27.46 -10.09
CA GLU A 141 10.49 27.27 -8.89
C GLU A 141 11.55 26.18 -9.08
N THR A 142 12.62 26.27 -8.31
CA THR A 142 13.68 25.25 -8.28
C THR A 142 13.43 24.28 -7.16
N PHE A 143 13.33 23.00 -7.50
CA PHE A 143 13.14 21.91 -6.55
C PHE A 143 14.44 21.10 -6.37
N LEU A 144 14.90 20.93 -5.12
CA LEU A 144 16.07 20.14 -4.77
C LEU A 144 15.64 18.85 -4.08
N VAL A 145 16.10 17.71 -4.61
CA VAL A 145 15.86 16.38 -4.03
C VAL A 145 17.14 15.79 -3.50
N HIS A 146 17.17 15.45 -2.20
CA HIS A 146 18.22 14.63 -1.63
C HIS A 146 17.87 13.14 -1.82
N GLY A 147 18.85 12.35 -2.31
CA GLY A 147 18.62 10.92 -2.55
C GLY A 147 17.78 10.63 -3.80
N GLY A 148 17.97 11.41 -4.87
CA GLY A 148 17.26 11.27 -6.14
C GLY A 148 17.33 9.89 -6.80
N GLY A 149 18.22 8.98 -6.37
CA GLY A 149 18.25 7.57 -6.79
C GLY A 149 17.51 6.60 -5.86
N SER A 150 16.76 7.10 -4.88
CA SER A 150 15.89 6.26 -4.03
C SER A 150 14.54 6.02 -4.68
N GLY A 151 13.75 5.07 -4.15
CA GLY A 151 12.40 4.80 -4.65
C GLY A 151 11.45 6.01 -4.63
N ILE A 152 11.64 6.94 -3.67
CA ILE A 152 10.87 8.20 -3.62
C ILE A 152 11.50 9.26 -4.55
N GLY A 153 12.82 9.21 -4.77
CA GLY A 153 13.55 10.23 -5.52
C GLY A 153 13.49 10.06 -7.05
N THR A 154 13.17 8.86 -7.53
CA THR A 154 13.03 8.55 -8.96
C THR A 154 11.64 8.85 -9.47
#